data_0d6d5cfbba833a5bd0ef0dc8aece2239
#
_entry.id   0d6d5cfbba833a5bd0ef0dc8aece2239
#
_cell.length_a   1.000
_cell.length_b   1.000
_cell.length_c   1.000
_cell.angle_alpha   90.00
_cell.angle_beta   90.00
_cell.angle_gamma   90.00
#
_symmetry.space_group_name_H-M   'P 1'
#
loop_
_entity.id
_entity.type
_entity.pdbx_description
1 polymer ?
#
loop_
_entity_poly.entity_id
_entity_poly.type
_entity_poly.pdbx_seq_one_letter_code
_entity_poly.pdbx_strand_id
1 'polypeptide(L)'
;RLFRKLCPHCRVSVKEKLNMPQVQRLKVALGDFGIENTYMRGPGCKFCDGRGIKGRMSVPEIILPDAMFLELMINGETRKAIDYWTSDLNGRPLKDAAIERMLKGYIDLDEVERWCGLLDQRPVY
;
A
#
# COMPACT_ATOMS: atom_id res chain seq x y z
N ARG A 1 -10.83 -0.27 -0.65
CA ARG A 1 -10.50 -1.69 -0.69
C ARG A 1 -10.22 -2.24 0.71
N LEU A 2 -10.56 -3.50 0.93
CA LEU A 2 -10.26 -4.18 2.20
C LEU A 2 -8.91 -4.89 2.11
N PHE A 3 -8.04 -4.59 3.08
CA PHE A 3 -6.75 -5.23 3.23
C PHE A 3 -6.75 -6.10 4.47
N ARG A 4 -6.04 -7.23 4.41
CA ARG A 4 -5.85 -8.10 5.58
C ARG A 4 -4.84 -7.46 6.52
N LYS A 5 -5.18 -7.41 7.80
CA LYS A 5 -4.29 -6.84 8.82
C LYS A 5 -3.31 -7.88 9.34
N LEU A 6 -2.09 -7.46 9.57
CA LEU A 6 -1.10 -8.29 10.26
C LEU A 6 -1.51 -8.53 11.72
N CYS A 7 -1.23 -9.73 12.22
CA CYS A 7 -1.33 -9.97 13.64
C CYS A 7 -0.26 -9.14 14.37
N PRO A 8 -0.65 -8.25 15.31
CA PRO A 8 0.34 -7.41 16.00
C PRO A 8 1.23 -8.17 16.97
N HIS A 9 0.84 -9.40 17.33
CA HIS A 9 1.55 -10.20 18.30
C HIS A 9 2.67 -11.05 17.72
N CYS A 10 2.53 -11.51 16.46
CA CYS A 10 3.53 -12.39 15.85
C CYS A 10 4.16 -11.83 14.57
N ARG A 11 3.80 -10.62 14.16
CA ARG A 11 4.41 -10.00 12.98
C ARG A 11 5.92 -9.88 13.14
N VAL A 12 6.64 -9.98 12.03
CA VAL A 12 8.11 -9.99 11.99
C VAL A 12 8.60 -8.75 11.24
N SER A 13 9.63 -8.09 11.76
CA SER A 13 10.23 -6.95 11.06
C SER A 13 10.86 -7.40 9.74
N VAL A 14 10.72 -6.60 8.69
CA VAL A 14 11.40 -6.87 7.41
C VAL A 14 12.92 -6.83 7.51
N LYS A 15 13.47 -6.26 8.60
CA LYS A 15 14.91 -6.29 8.87
C LYS A 15 15.48 -7.71 8.92
N GLU A 16 14.67 -8.68 9.29
CA GLU A 16 15.08 -10.08 9.35
C GLU A 16 15.09 -10.76 7.98
N LYS A 17 14.60 -10.10 6.94
CA LYS A 17 14.42 -10.66 5.59
C LYS A 17 14.98 -9.75 4.50
N LEU A 18 16.11 -9.10 4.77
CA LEU A 18 16.69 -8.10 3.86
C LEU A 18 17.06 -8.67 2.47
N ASN A 19 17.27 -9.98 2.36
CA ASN A 19 17.64 -10.61 1.10
C ASN A 19 16.45 -10.92 0.18
N MET A 20 15.22 -10.79 0.67
CA MET A 20 14.04 -11.05 -0.17
C MET A 20 13.88 -9.96 -1.23
N PRO A 21 13.54 -10.34 -2.49
CA PRO A 21 13.39 -9.36 -3.57
C PRO A 21 12.39 -8.25 -3.25
N GLN A 22 11.28 -8.58 -2.60
CA GLN A 22 10.27 -7.58 -2.21
C GLN A 22 10.79 -6.60 -1.17
N VAL A 23 11.68 -7.03 -0.27
CA VAL A 23 12.30 -6.15 0.72
C VAL A 23 13.33 -5.24 0.06
N GLN A 24 14.03 -5.73 -0.97
CA GLN A 24 14.91 -4.90 -1.78
C GLN A 24 14.13 -3.80 -2.52
N ARG A 25 12.96 -4.12 -3.07
CA ARG A 25 12.08 -3.11 -3.69
C ARG A 25 11.63 -2.07 -2.66
N LEU A 26 11.31 -2.50 -1.46
CA LEU A 26 10.94 -1.61 -0.35
C LEU A 26 12.06 -0.63 -0.05
N LYS A 27 13.29 -1.10 0.03
CA LYS A 27 14.45 -0.26 0.28
C LYS A 27 14.66 0.77 -0.83
N VAL A 28 14.52 0.35 -2.10
CA VAL A 28 14.62 1.26 -3.25
C VAL A 28 13.54 2.34 -3.21
N ALA A 29 12.29 1.94 -2.91
CA ALA A 29 11.15 2.86 -2.95
C ALA A 29 11.08 3.80 -1.75
N LEU A 30 11.36 3.31 -0.54
CA LEU A 30 11.13 4.02 0.71
C LEU A 30 12.37 4.17 1.60
N GLY A 31 13.51 3.64 1.17
CA GLY A 31 14.77 3.78 1.90
C GLY A 31 14.76 3.13 3.27
N ASP A 32 15.61 3.64 4.16
CA ASP A 32 15.76 3.09 5.51
C ASP A 32 14.50 3.24 6.35
N PHE A 33 13.73 4.31 6.15
CA PHE A 33 12.46 4.51 6.85
C PHE A 33 11.49 3.38 6.57
N GLY A 34 11.41 2.92 5.32
CA GLY A 34 10.58 1.79 4.94
C GLY A 34 11.02 0.50 5.64
N ILE A 35 12.32 0.24 5.67
CA ILE A 35 12.88 -0.95 6.34
C ILE A 35 12.62 -0.90 7.85
N GLU A 36 12.77 0.26 8.49
CA GLU A 36 12.55 0.41 9.93
C GLU A 36 11.09 0.22 10.36
N ASN A 37 10.14 0.54 9.52
CA ASN A 37 8.74 0.65 9.91
C ASN A 37 7.81 -0.40 9.28
N THR A 38 8.34 -1.32 8.49
CA THR A 38 7.54 -2.32 7.78
C THR A 38 7.70 -3.69 8.43
N TYR A 39 6.59 -4.41 8.45
CA TYR A 39 6.51 -5.76 9.03
C TYR A 39 6.01 -6.75 8.00
N MET A 40 6.30 -8.03 8.26
CA MET A 40 5.84 -9.15 7.47
C MET A 40 4.96 -10.06 8.31
N ARG A 41 4.16 -10.86 7.63
CA ARG A 41 3.34 -11.89 8.25
C ARG A 41 4.21 -12.85 9.04
N GLY A 42 3.87 -13.05 10.31
CA GLY A 42 4.56 -13.96 11.19
C GLY A 42 4.09 -15.41 11.04
N PRO A 43 4.66 -16.32 11.85
CA PRO A 43 4.35 -17.74 11.77
C PRO A 43 2.96 -18.11 12.27
N GLY A 44 2.29 -17.20 12.93
CA GLY A 44 1.03 -17.44 13.62
C GLY A 44 1.21 -17.60 15.13
N CYS A 45 0.17 -17.28 15.86
CA CYS A 45 0.14 -17.38 17.32
C CYS A 45 -1.30 -17.64 17.79
N LYS A 46 -1.51 -17.77 19.08
CA LYS A 46 -2.85 -17.98 19.65
C LYS A 46 -3.79 -16.81 19.35
N PHE A 47 -3.29 -15.58 19.37
CA PHE A 47 -4.10 -14.39 19.13
C PHE A 47 -4.72 -14.38 17.73
N CYS A 48 -3.99 -14.84 16.72
CA CYS A 48 -4.45 -14.86 15.32
C CYS A 48 -4.88 -16.25 14.85
N ASP A 49 -5.01 -17.23 15.75
CA ASP A 49 -5.38 -18.61 15.43
C ASP A 49 -4.43 -19.26 14.42
N GLY A 50 -3.13 -18.97 14.54
CA GLY A 50 -2.10 -19.55 13.69
C GLY A 50 -1.99 -18.94 12.29
N ARG A 51 -2.75 -17.88 11.98
CA ARG A 51 -2.79 -17.34 10.62
C ARG A 51 -1.75 -16.26 10.31
N GLY A 52 -1.22 -15.58 11.33
CA GLY A 52 -0.34 -14.44 11.12
C GLY A 52 -1.06 -13.16 10.70
N ILE A 53 -2.36 -13.25 10.45
CA ILE A 53 -3.23 -12.12 10.11
C ILE A 53 -4.44 -12.13 11.05
N LYS A 54 -4.97 -10.95 11.33
CA LYS A 54 -6.15 -10.81 12.20
C LYS A 54 -6.98 -9.60 11.78
N GLY A 55 -8.15 -9.89 11.22
CA GLY A 55 -9.08 -8.85 10.80
C GLY A 55 -8.69 -8.20 9.48
N ARG A 56 -9.48 -7.20 9.12
CA ARG A 56 -9.31 -6.43 7.88
C ARG A 56 -9.45 -4.95 8.18
N MET A 57 -8.86 -4.12 7.30
CA MET A 57 -9.04 -2.69 7.37
C MET A 57 -9.42 -2.14 6.00
N SER A 58 -10.26 -1.12 6.00
CA SER A 58 -10.63 -0.40 4.78
C SER A 58 -9.60 0.68 4.49
N VAL A 59 -9.12 0.71 3.26
CA VAL A 59 -8.28 1.78 2.74
C VAL A 59 -9.01 2.37 1.53
N PRO A 60 -9.62 3.56 1.66
CA PRO A 60 -10.38 4.15 0.55
C PRO A 60 -9.49 4.97 -0.38
N GLU A 61 -9.92 5.02 -1.64
CA GLU A 61 -9.48 6.02 -2.60
C GLU A 61 -10.69 6.88 -2.93
N ILE A 62 -10.60 8.19 -2.69
CA ILE A 62 -11.73 9.11 -2.85
C ILE A 62 -11.37 10.16 -3.90
N ILE A 63 -12.15 10.23 -4.95
CA ILE A 63 -12.00 11.24 -5.99
C ILE A 63 -13.17 12.20 -5.91
N LEU A 64 -12.86 13.49 -5.69
CA LEU A 64 -13.83 14.58 -5.78
C LEU A 64 -13.53 15.32 -7.08
N PRO A 65 -14.24 14.98 -8.17
CA PRO A 65 -13.91 15.52 -9.48
C PRO A 65 -14.32 16.98 -9.63
N ASP A 66 -13.48 17.76 -10.30
CA ASP A 66 -13.87 19.07 -10.79
C ASP A 66 -14.16 19.02 -12.30
N ALA A 67 -14.47 20.17 -12.91
CA ALA A 67 -14.82 20.23 -14.33
C ALA A 67 -13.69 19.74 -15.23
N MET A 68 -12.44 20.08 -14.92
CA MET A 68 -11.29 19.66 -15.71
C MET A 68 -11.09 18.15 -15.64
N PHE A 69 -11.20 17.56 -14.45
CA PHE A 69 -11.10 16.11 -14.28
C PHE A 69 -12.16 15.39 -15.12
N LEU A 70 -13.40 15.85 -15.06
CA LEU A 70 -14.51 15.26 -15.81
C LEU A 70 -14.29 15.38 -17.32
N GLU A 71 -13.81 16.52 -17.79
CA GLU A 71 -13.50 16.72 -19.21
C GLU A 71 -12.43 15.74 -19.70
N LEU A 72 -11.36 15.57 -18.95
CA LEU A 72 -10.31 14.60 -19.27
C LEU A 72 -10.85 13.18 -19.33
N MET A 73 -11.72 12.80 -18.39
CA MET A 73 -12.34 11.48 -18.37
C MET A 73 -13.27 11.26 -19.56
N ILE A 74 -14.07 12.25 -19.91
CA ILE A 74 -14.99 12.18 -21.07
C ILE A 74 -14.20 12.00 -22.37
N ASN A 75 -13.06 12.65 -22.49
CA ASN A 75 -12.20 12.55 -23.66
C ASN A 75 -11.35 11.28 -23.71
N GLY A 76 -11.51 10.37 -22.75
CA GLY A 76 -10.75 9.12 -22.69
C GLY A 76 -9.32 9.28 -22.22
N GLU A 77 -8.95 10.44 -21.69
CA GLU A 77 -7.59 10.73 -21.22
C GLU A 77 -7.45 10.39 -19.73
N THR A 78 -7.68 9.12 -19.40
CA THR A 78 -7.72 8.65 -18.00
C THR A 78 -6.42 8.92 -17.26
N ARG A 79 -5.28 8.65 -17.89
CA ARG A 79 -3.97 8.88 -17.25
C ARG A 79 -3.77 10.36 -16.93
N LYS A 80 -4.11 11.25 -17.85
CA LYS A 80 -4.02 12.70 -17.62
C LYS A 80 -4.95 13.15 -16.51
N ALA A 81 -6.15 12.57 -16.44
CA ALA A 81 -7.11 12.86 -15.37
C ALA A 81 -6.55 12.48 -14.00
N ILE A 82 -5.94 11.30 -13.88
CA ILE A 82 -5.34 10.84 -12.63
C ILE A 82 -4.13 11.70 -12.27
N ASP A 83 -3.28 12.03 -13.23
CA ASP A 83 -2.13 12.91 -12.99
C ASP A 83 -2.59 14.30 -12.52
N TYR A 84 -3.63 14.85 -13.13
CA TYR A 84 -4.25 16.10 -12.70
C TYR A 84 -4.82 15.99 -11.28
N TRP A 85 -5.53 14.91 -10.98
CA TRP A 85 -6.09 14.68 -9.67
C TRP A 85 -5.01 14.62 -8.59
N THR A 86 -3.91 13.93 -8.84
CA THR A 86 -2.83 13.79 -7.86
C THR A 86 -2.02 15.07 -7.68
N SER A 87 -1.75 15.80 -8.78
CA SER A 87 -0.91 17.00 -8.73
C SER A 87 -1.67 18.26 -8.34
N ASP A 88 -2.84 18.50 -8.95
CA ASP A 88 -3.55 19.76 -8.81
C ASP A 88 -4.66 19.71 -7.76
N LEU A 89 -5.30 18.56 -7.60
CA LEU A 89 -6.37 18.37 -6.62
C LEU A 89 -5.91 17.69 -5.32
N ASN A 90 -4.61 17.44 -5.19
CA ASN A 90 -4.02 16.77 -4.02
C ASN A 90 -4.65 15.40 -3.75
N GLY A 91 -5.05 14.70 -4.81
CA GLY A 91 -5.63 13.38 -4.71
C GLY A 91 -4.63 12.37 -4.18
N ARG A 92 -5.14 11.39 -3.44
CA ARG A 92 -4.31 10.36 -2.84
C ARG A 92 -4.64 9.00 -3.43
N PRO A 93 -3.78 8.44 -4.30
CA PRO A 93 -3.99 7.11 -4.84
C PRO A 93 -4.08 6.04 -3.76
N LEU A 94 -4.83 4.97 -4.04
CA LEU A 94 -4.96 3.84 -3.12
C LEU A 94 -3.60 3.31 -2.67
N LYS A 95 -2.63 3.23 -3.58
CA LYS A 95 -1.29 2.75 -3.28
C LYS A 95 -0.60 3.59 -2.19
N ASP A 96 -0.69 4.90 -2.28
CA ASP A 96 -0.09 5.80 -1.28
C ASP A 96 -0.75 5.63 0.09
N ALA A 97 -2.07 5.51 0.12
CA ALA A 97 -2.80 5.27 1.35
C ALA A 97 -2.46 3.90 1.95
N ALA A 98 -2.33 2.87 1.12
CA ALA A 98 -1.93 1.53 1.56
C ALA A 98 -0.49 1.52 2.10
N ILE A 99 0.43 2.22 1.45
CA ILE A 99 1.82 2.35 1.93
C ILE A 99 1.85 3.00 3.31
N GLU A 100 1.04 4.03 3.54
CA GLU A 100 0.95 4.65 4.87
C GLU A 100 0.51 3.65 5.93
N ARG A 101 -0.48 2.81 5.65
CA ARG A 101 -0.91 1.76 6.58
C ARG A 101 0.16 0.71 6.81
N MET A 102 0.90 0.37 5.76
CA MET A 102 2.05 -0.54 5.84
C MET A 102 3.13 0.03 6.76
N LEU A 103 3.47 1.30 6.62
CA LEU A 103 4.48 1.97 7.44
C LEU A 103 4.04 2.14 8.90
N LYS A 104 2.76 2.03 9.19
CA LYS A 104 2.24 1.97 10.56
C LYS A 104 2.20 0.55 11.12
N GLY A 105 2.58 -0.44 10.31
CA GLY A 105 2.65 -1.84 10.72
C GLY A 105 1.31 -2.59 10.69
N TYR A 106 0.27 -2.03 10.08
CA TYR A 106 -1.05 -2.66 10.04
C TYR A 106 -1.20 -3.72 8.96
N ILE A 107 -0.57 -3.51 7.81
CA ILE A 107 -0.63 -4.44 6.67
C ILE A 107 0.80 -4.72 6.21
N ASP A 108 0.96 -5.85 5.50
CA ASP A 108 2.29 -6.22 5.04
C ASP A 108 2.56 -5.76 3.61
N LEU A 109 3.82 -5.91 3.23
CA LEU A 109 4.31 -5.57 1.92
C LEU A 109 3.63 -6.41 0.82
N ASP A 110 3.41 -7.70 1.06
CA ASP A 110 2.71 -8.58 0.12
C ASP A 110 1.31 -8.09 -0.19
N GLU A 111 0.58 -7.65 0.81
CA GLU A 111 -0.78 -7.17 0.64
C GLU A 111 -0.80 -5.90 -0.21
N VAL A 112 0.12 -4.96 0.04
CA VAL A 112 0.23 -3.75 -0.76
C VAL A 112 0.57 -4.07 -2.22
N GLU A 113 1.60 -4.88 -2.45
CA GLU A 113 2.03 -5.20 -3.82
C GLU A 113 1.00 -6.04 -4.58
N ARG A 114 0.27 -6.89 -3.87
CA ARG A 114 -0.78 -7.73 -4.45
C ARG A 114 -1.91 -6.91 -5.07
N TRP A 115 -2.32 -5.85 -4.40
CA TRP A 115 -3.50 -5.06 -4.80
C TRP A 115 -3.17 -3.74 -5.48
N CYS A 116 -1.97 -3.21 -5.25
CA CYS A 116 -1.59 -1.87 -5.72
C CYS A 116 -0.43 -1.88 -6.71
N GLY A 117 0.14 -3.05 -7.01
CA GLY A 117 1.32 -3.17 -7.85
C GLY A 117 2.63 -3.01 -7.07
N LEU A 118 3.74 -3.30 -7.74
CA LEU A 118 5.07 -3.28 -7.12
C LEU A 118 5.41 -1.88 -6.58
N LEU A 119 6.09 -1.84 -5.44
CA LEU A 119 6.38 -0.58 -4.74
C LEU A 119 7.22 0.39 -5.57
N ASP A 120 8.13 -0.12 -6.38
CA ASP A 120 9.01 0.69 -7.22
C ASP A 120 8.40 1.10 -8.57
N GLN A 121 7.11 0.84 -8.77
CA GLN A 121 6.37 1.16 -9.99
C GLN A 121 5.22 2.13 -9.70
N ARG A 122 4.78 2.83 -10.76
CA ARG A 122 3.62 3.72 -10.66
C ARG A 122 2.35 2.91 -10.41
N PRO A 123 1.34 3.49 -9.71
CA PRO A 123 0.04 2.85 -9.55
C PRO A 123 -0.59 2.50 -10.91
N VAL A 124 -1.30 1.37 -10.96
CA VAL A 124 -2.02 0.92 -12.15
C VAL A 124 -3.45 1.46 -12.09
N TYR A 125 -3.83 2.19 -13.14
CA TYR A 125 -5.18 2.71 -13.32
C TYR A 125 -5.74 2.33 -14.69
#